data_0a53c2deef906f735dc75003a4ce9462
#
_entry.id   0a53c2deef906f735dc75003a4ce9462
#
_cell.length_a   1.000
_cell.length_b   1.000
_cell.length_c   1.000
_cell.angle_alpha   90.00
_cell.angle_beta   90.00
_cell.angle_gamma   90.00
#
_symmetry.space_group_name_H-M   'P 1'
#
loop_
_entity.id
_entity.type
_entity.pdbx_description
1 polymer ?
#
loop_
_entity_poly.entity_id
_entity_poly.type
_entity_poly.pdbx_seq_one_letter_code
_entity_poly.pdbx_strand_id
1 'polypeptide(L)'
;MGNKIKLYLDIMACHPEVTGSCFLAVLKLPNRETVKFVIDRGLFQEKEYDSLNNELPFDCDEISFVVVTHNHVDHIGRLPLLFKRGYNGKVYCSTQTKILLPLALNDSQKVLADVCKRKHQSSLYNVKDVETTLNNVVGVDFNNKIKVTPNIEVTFLENGHLIGAAMILIEINYPGEEPINVLFTGDYNNKNEFLNLHELPMRVRNKRMSVVIESTYGDTSVEEINHGFFSEKVLEAIEERKTIILPVFSLGRSQEILLRLKELQDTNKLDVNIPIYFDGKLAQAYTALYCNSKILIDESKKDFFPRNLVAVNCEIREKLLQTDDCKIIVTTSGMGTYGPAQVYIPYFISKENALILFTGYTAEGSFGANLRNAEEGEIVKVGGLICKKFADVSYCNEFSAHAKSEELIELLKKFNNLRGVLINHGQTETKDAFAEKILKEIDISEVGILNREYFFRIGSYGIIKTLSTKFK
;
A
#
# COMPACT_ATOMS: atom_id res chain seq x y z
N MET A 1 26.28 -15.09 39.59
CA MET A 1 25.60 -15.65 38.41
C MET A 1 25.34 -14.51 37.46
N GLY A 2 26.08 -14.37 36.37
CA GLY A 2 25.86 -13.29 35.42
C GLY A 2 24.48 -13.43 34.81
N ASN A 3 23.73 -12.34 34.72
CA ASN A 3 22.45 -12.28 34.06
C ASN A 3 22.63 -12.78 32.61
N LYS A 4 22.18 -13.99 32.30
CA LYS A 4 22.15 -14.53 30.95
C LYS A 4 21.23 -13.62 30.14
N ILE A 5 21.74 -12.94 29.15
CA ILE A 5 20.92 -12.16 28.21
C ILE A 5 20.03 -13.19 27.49
N LYS A 6 18.72 -13.03 27.56
CA LYS A 6 17.76 -13.87 26.85
C LYS A 6 17.64 -13.43 25.40
N LEU A 7 17.27 -14.35 24.52
CA LEU A 7 16.89 -14.05 23.14
C LEU A 7 15.63 -13.19 23.13
N TYR A 8 15.68 -12.03 22.46
CA TYR A 8 14.51 -11.19 22.25
C TYR A 8 14.67 -10.28 21.03
N LEU A 9 13.53 -9.89 20.48
CA LEU A 9 13.40 -8.93 19.37
C LEU A 9 12.66 -7.70 19.87
N ASP A 10 13.28 -6.54 19.74
CA ASP A 10 12.64 -5.26 19.99
C ASP A 10 12.17 -4.66 18.64
N ILE A 11 10.90 -4.26 18.54
CA ILE A 11 10.29 -3.69 17.32
C ILE A 11 9.72 -2.31 17.65
N MET A 12 9.93 -1.36 16.75
CA MET A 12 9.36 -0.03 16.80
C MET A 12 8.87 0.40 15.43
N ALA A 13 7.72 1.07 15.34
CA ALA A 13 7.32 1.79 14.15
C ALA A 13 8.07 3.11 14.04
N CYS A 14 8.61 3.40 12.86
CA CYS A 14 9.27 4.67 12.55
C CYS A 14 8.31 5.68 11.89
N HIS A 15 7.03 5.36 11.84
CA HIS A 15 5.94 6.17 11.28
C HIS A 15 4.80 6.31 12.29
N PRO A 16 4.06 7.42 12.26
CA PRO A 16 2.99 7.67 13.23
C PRO A 16 1.68 6.94 12.88
N GLU A 17 1.26 6.95 11.61
CA GLU A 17 -0.06 6.50 11.19
C GLU A 17 -0.01 5.60 9.94
N VAL A 18 -0.59 6.04 8.80
CA VAL A 18 -0.76 5.21 7.60
C VAL A 18 0.48 5.24 6.73
N THR A 19 0.92 6.41 6.24
CA THR A 19 2.01 6.46 5.27
C THR A 19 3.39 6.55 5.90
N GLY A 20 4.43 6.30 5.11
CA GLY A 20 5.81 6.28 5.59
C GLY A 20 6.19 4.98 6.30
N SER A 21 5.48 3.89 6.02
CA SER A 21 5.66 2.58 6.68
C SER A 21 7.15 2.20 6.80
N CYS A 22 7.57 1.94 8.03
CA CYS A 22 8.94 1.56 8.35
C CYS A 22 8.98 1.00 9.76
N PHE A 23 9.56 -0.18 9.93
CA PHE A 23 9.79 -0.79 11.24
C PHE A 23 11.27 -1.03 11.44
N LEU A 24 11.80 -0.55 12.55
CA LEU A 24 13.11 -0.93 13.05
C LEU A 24 12.96 -2.13 13.96
N ALA A 25 13.65 -3.20 13.64
CA ALA A 25 13.74 -4.41 14.44
C ALA A 25 15.17 -4.61 14.94
N VAL A 26 15.33 -4.84 16.23
CA VAL A 26 16.60 -4.97 16.93
C VAL A 26 16.65 -6.31 17.68
N LEU A 27 17.30 -7.29 17.08
CA LEU A 27 17.51 -8.59 17.69
C LEU A 27 18.69 -8.56 18.65
N LYS A 28 18.47 -9.00 19.88
CA LYS A 28 19.50 -9.23 20.88
C LYS A 28 19.72 -10.70 21.10
N LEU A 29 20.92 -11.15 20.81
CA LEU A 29 21.35 -12.55 20.95
C LEU A 29 21.94 -12.82 22.35
N PRO A 30 21.84 -14.06 22.85
CA PRO A 30 22.44 -14.45 24.14
C PRO A 30 23.95 -14.22 24.25
N ASN A 31 24.68 -14.26 23.13
CA ASN A 31 26.10 -13.95 23.03
C ASN A 31 26.44 -12.45 23.05
N ARG A 32 25.41 -11.57 23.25
CA ARG A 32 25.46 -10.10 23.24
C ARG A 32 25.58 -9.46 21.85
N GLU A 33 25.61 -10.23 20.80
CA GLU A 33 25.51 -9.68 19.44
C GLU A 33 24.15 -9.03 19.22
N THR A 34 24.14 -8.00 18.38
CA THR A 34 22.93 -7.27 17.99
C THR A 34 22.81 -7.31 16.48
N VAL A 35 21.65 -7.68 15.98
CA VAL A 35 21.32 -7.61 14.54
C VAL A 35 20.18 -6.61 14.38
N LYS A 36 20.40 -5.56 13.59
CA LYS A 36 19.38 -4.56 13.26
C LYS A 36 18.90 -4.78 11.84
N PHE A 37 17.61 -4.76 11.62
CA PHE A 37 17.03 -4.84 10.28
C PHE A 37 15.77 -3.98 10.17
N VAL A 38 15.36 -3.70 8.94
CA VAL A 38 14.24 -2.82 8.66
C VAL A 38 13.21 -3.56 7.81
N ILE A 39 11.92 -3.38 8.14
CA ILE A 39 10.80 -3.80 7.30
C ILE A 39 10.18 -2.53 6.73
N ASP A 40 10.11 -2.47 5.41
CA ASP A 40 9.68 -1.33 4.61
C ASP A 40 10.48 -0.04 4.85
N ARG A 41 10.41 0.88 3.90
CA ARG A 41 10.94 2.25 4.03
C ARG A 41 10.16 3.17 3.12
N GLY A 42 8.95 3.50 3.53
CA GLY A 42 7.97 4.24 2.77
C GLY A 42 8.12 5.75 2.84
N LEU A 43 7.50 6.42 1.87
CA LEU A 43 7.41 7.89 1.80
C LEU A 43 6.18 8.35 2.56
N PHE A 44 6.32 9.40 3.38
CA PHE A 44 5.18 10.09 3.96
C PHE A 44 4.48 10.94 2.89
N GLN A 45 3.18 10.86 2.83
CA GLN A 45 2.35 11.55 1.83
C GLN A 45 1.48 12.66 2.45
N GLU A 46 1.25 12.64 3.76
CA GLU A 46 0.56 13.68 4.50
C GLU A 46 1.48 14.90 4.68
N LYS A 47 0.89 16.11 4.56
CA LYS A 47 1.63 17.36 4.68
C LYS A 47 2.28 17.56 6.04
N GLU A 48 1.62 17.14 7.11
CA GLU A 48 2.11 17.27 8.47
C GLU A 48 3.37 16.44 8.72
N TYR A 49 3.53 15.31 7.98
CA TYR A 49 4.67 14.41 8.09
C TYR A 49 5.74 14.63 6.99
N ASP A 50 5.60 15.66 6.12
CA ASP A 50 6.54 15.91 5.01
C ASP A 50 7.99 16.07 5.50
N SER A 51 8.21 16.71 6.66
CA SER A 51 9.53 16.87 7.28
C SER A 51 10.19 15.53 7.65
N LEU A 52 9.39 14.52 8.00
CA LEU A 52 9.85 13.18 8.40
C LEU A 52 10.47 12.40 7.21
N ASN A 53 10.22 12.84 5.98
CA ASN A 53 10.81 12.21 4.81
C ASN A 53 12.34 12.27 4.81
N ASN A 54 12.93 13.30 5.43
CA ASN A 54 14.38 13.44 5.57
C ASN A 54 14.96 12.73 6.80
N GLU A 55 14.13 12.28 7.74
CA GLU A 55 14.58 11.66 8.98
C GLU A 55 15.04 10.22 8.76
N LEU A 56 16.12 9.89 9.46
CA LEU A 56 16.63 8.53 9.62
C LEU A 56 16.70 8.23 11.13
N PRO A 57 15.71 7.48 11.65
CA PRO A 57 15.67 7.17 13.09
C PRO A 57 16.66 6.08 13.50
N PHE A 58 17.63 5.74 12.64
CA PHE A 58 18.69 4.76 12.86
C PHE A 58 19.87 5.03 11.93
N ASP A 59 21.04 4.52 12.29
CA ASP A 59 22.24 4.58 11.47
C ASP A 59 22.17 3.51 10.37
N CYS A 60 22.27 3.92 9.10
CA CYS A 60 22.07 3.05 7.97
C CYS A 60 23.15 1.96 7.82
N ASP A 61 24.38 2.23 8.22
CA ASP A 61 25.51 1.30 8.20
C ASP A 61 25.37 0.17 9.23
N GLU A 62 24.56 0.35 10.28
CA GLU A 62 24.26 -0.68 11.27
C GLU A 62 23.15 -1.66 10.81
N ILE A 63 22.45 -1.37 9.70
CA ILE A 63 21.36 -2.21 9.21
C ILE A 63 21.91 -3.39 8.42
N SER A 64 21.63 -4.60 8.91
CA SER A 64 22.10 -5.86 8.30
C SER A 64 21.39 -6.19 6.99
N PHE A 65 20.06 -5.99 6.94
CA PHE A 65 19.23 -6.19 5.76
C PHE A 65 17.90 -5.43 5.85
N VAL A 66 17.26 -5.28 4.70
CA VAL A 66 15.91 -4.70 4.58
C VAL A 66 14.98 -5.72 3.97
N VAL A 67 13.73 -5.78 4.43
CA VAL A 67 12.65 -6.59 3.83
C VAL A 67 11.53 -5.66 3.40
N VAL A 68 10.98 -5.90 2.21
CA VAL A 68 9.88 -5.10 1.66
C VAL A 68 8.63 -5.97 1.53
N THR A 69 7.51 -5.47 2.05
CA THR A 69 6.23 -6.16 1.99
C THR A 69 5.60 -6.07 0.61
N HIS A 70 5.55 -4.88 0.02
CA HIS A 70 4.93 -4.66 -1.29
C HIS A 70 5.40 -3.36 -1.96
N ASN A 71 4.84 -3.04 -3.15
CA ASN A 71 5.37 -2.03 -4.06
C ASN A 71 4.67 -0.66 -3.98
N HIS A 72 3.88 -0.35 -2.95
CA HIS A 72 3.35 1.00 -2.79
C HIS A 72 4.42 1.98 -2.29
N VAL A 73 4.29 3.24 -2.69
CA VAL A 73 5.30 4.29 -2.43
C VAL A 73 5.45 4.60 -0.93
N ASP A 74 4.42 4.44 -0.15
CA ASP A 74 4.42 4.57 1.31
C ASP A 74 5.06 3.37 2.04
N HIS A 75 5.51 2.34 1.29
CA HIS A 75 6.32 1.22 1.78
C HIS A 75 7.73 1.18 1.20
N ILE A 76 7.96 1.77 0.01
CA ILE A 76 9.26 1.69 -0.69
C ILE A 76 9.88 3.05 -1.00
N GLY A 77 9.12 4.14 -0.95
CA GLY A 77 9.51 5.41 -1.57
C GLY A 77 10.76 6.07 -1.00
N ARG A 78 11.26 5.64 0.17
CA ARG A 78 12.52 6.09 0.77
C ARG A 78 13.61 5.01 0.81
N LEU A 79 13.45 3.88 0.13
CA LEU A 79 14.53 2.88 0.01
C LEU A 79 15.82 3.47 -0.57
N PRO A 80 15.77 4.29 -1.66
CA PRO A 80 16.99 4.88 -2.21
C PRO A 80 17.72 5.82 -1.24
N LEU A 81 16.99 6.44 -0.30
CA LEU A 81 17.60 7.27 0.72
C LEU A 81 18.51 6.48 1.66
N LEU A 82 18.21 5.20 1.94
CA LEU A 82 19.09 4.34 2.75
C LEU A 82 20.47 4.20 2.10
N PHE A 83 20.50 3.89 0.80
CA PHE A 83 21.76 3.75 0.03
C PHE A 83 22.52 5.07 -0.06
N LYS A 84 21.83 6.18 -0.29
CA LYS A 84 22.42 7.52 -0.25
C LYS A 84 23.07 7.84 1.10
N ARG A 85 22.56 7.23 2.18
CA ARG A 85 23.03 7.44 3.57
C ARG A 85 23.94 6.31 4.09
N GLY A 86 24.52 5.50 3.20
CA GLY A 86 25.58 4.53 3.53
C GLY A 86 25.12 3.09 3.73
N TYR A 87 23.83 2.78 3.59
CA TYR A 87 23.40 1.38 3.59
C TYR A 87 24.05 0.61 2.42
N ASN A 88 24.59 -0.56 2.70
CA ASN A 88 25.28 -1.40 1.71
C ASN A 88 24.80 -2.86 1.69
N GLY A 89 23.75 -3.16 2.44
CA GLY A 89 23.17 -4.50 2.54
C GLY A 89 22.21 -4.85 1.39
N LYS A 90 21.50 -5.96 1.53
CA LYS A 90 20.50 -6.45 0.57
C LYS A 90 19.08 -6.04 0.97
N VAL A 91 18.25 -5.78 -0.04
CA VAL A 91 16.81 -5.57 0.10
C VAL A 91 16.11 -6.83 -0.42
N TYR A 92 15.37 -7.51 0.45
CA TYR A 92 14.61 -8.71 0.10
C TYR A 92 13.15 -8.37 -0.09
N CYS A 93 12.53 -8.88 -1.15
CA CYS A 93 11.12 -8.76 -1.44
C CYS A 93 10.62 -9.99 -2.21
N SER A 94 9.31 -10.09 -2.46
CA SER A 94 8.82 -11.13 -3.37
C SER A 94 9.38 -10.95 -4.79
N THR A 95 9.52 -12.03 -5.55
CA THR A 95 9.95 -11.98 -6.96
C THR A 95 9.05 -11.06 -7.78
N GLN A 96 7.75 -11.05 -7.49
CA GLN A 96 6.77 -10.18 -8.15
C GLN A 96 7.02 -8.70 -7.83
N THR A 97 7.21 -8.36 -6.54
CA THR A 97 7.55 -6.99 -6.11
C THR A 97 8.86 -6.51 -6.77
N LYS A 98 9.89 -7.37 -6.87
CA LYS A 98 11.13 -7.03 -7.56
C LYS A 98 10.92 -6.62 -9.02
N ILE A 99 9.99 -7.26 -9.73
CA ILE A 99 9.66 -6.91 -11.13
C ILE A 99 8.99 -5.52 -11.21
N LEU A 100 8.16 -5.17 -10.23
CA LEU A 100 7.40 -3.91 -10.19
C LEU A 100 8.23 -2.72 -9.69
N LEU A 101 9.19 -2.95 -8.79
CA LEU A 101 10.00 -1.91 -8.12
C LEU A 101 10.64 -0.87 -9.05
N PRO A 102 11.23 -1.24 -10.22
CA PRO A 102 11.83 -0.25 -11.11
C PRO A 102 10.86 0.84 -11.58
N LEU A 103 9.59 0.48 -11.85
CA LEU A 103 8.58 1.45 -12.27
C LEU A 103 8.26 2.43 -11.14
N ALA A 104 8.01 1.92 -9.93
CA ALA A 104 7.68 2.74 -8.78
C ALA A 104 8.79 3.69 -8.38
N LEU A 105 10.03 3.18 -8.20
CA LEU A 105 11.14 3.99 -7.71
C LEU A 105 11.59 5.05 -8.73
N ASN A 106 11.57 4.73 -10.03
CA ASN A 106 11.88 5.72 -11.06
C ASN A 106 10.81 6.80 -11.18
N ASP A 107 9.53 6.44 -11.05
CA ASP A 107 8.44 7.43 -11.05
C ASP A 107 8.50 8.32 -9.80
N SER A 108 8.64 7.71 -8.62
CA SER A 108 8.80 8.43 -7.35
C SER A 108 9.98 9.41 -7.40
N GLN A 109 11.13 9.00 -7.95
CA GLN A 109 12.30 9.87 -8.11
C GLN A 109 12.00 11.09 -8.98
N LYS A 110 11.30 10.89 -10.13
CA LYS A 110 10.91 11.99 -11.03
C LYS A 110 9.94 12.95 -10.32
N VAL A 111 8.90 12.43 -9.68
CA VAL A 111 7.92 13.25 -8.94
C VAL A 111 8.62 14.07 -7.85
N LEU A 112 9.48 13.44 -7.03
CA LEU A 112 10.22 14.12 -5.97
C LEU A 112 11.16 15.21 -6.55
N ALA A 113 11.87 14.91 -7.64
CA ALA A 113 12.74 15.88 -8.29
C ALA A 113 11.97 17.10 -8.82
N ASP A 114 10.80 16.88 -9.43
CA ASP A 114 9.94 17.95 -9.94
C ASP A 114 9.34 18.80 -8.82
N VAL A 115 8.90 18.19 -7.72
CA VAL A 115 8.40 18.89 -6.53
C VAL A 115 9.51 19.73 -5.91
N CYS A 116 10.70 19.16 -5.70
CA CYS A 116 11.84 19.85 -5.12
C CYS A 116 12.33 21.00 -5.99
N LYS A 117 12.34 20.82 -7.33
CA LYS A 117 12.69 21.90 -8.27
C LYS A 117 11.75 23.09 -8.14
N ARG A 118 10.44 22.85 -8.04
CA ARG A 118 9.43 23.90 -7.81
C ARG A 118 9.59 24.63 -6.47
N LYS A 119 10.02 23.88 -5.43
CA LYS A 119 10.27 24.42 -4.08
C LYS A 119 11.69 24.97 -3.89
N HIS A 120 12.56 24.95 -4.90
CA HIS A 120 13.98 25.30 -4.82
C HIS A 120 14.74 24.52 -3.73
N GLN A 121 14.42 23.25 -3.57
CA GLN A 121 15.02 22.33 -2.60
C GLN A 121 15.79 21.21 -3.30
N SER A 122 16.71 20.56 -2.58
CA SER A 122 17.37 19.34 -3.06
C SER A 122 16.46 18.13 -2.91
N SER A 123 16.46 17.23 -3.90
CA SER A 123 15.72 15.99 -3.83
C SER A 123 16.28 15.03 -2.76
N LEU A 124 15.40 14.25 -2.15
CA LEU A 124 15.74 13.23 -1.17
C LEU A 124 16.84 12.29 -1.68
N TYR A 125 16.73 11.86 -2.93
CA TYR A 125 17.68 10.99 -3.62
C TYR A 125 17.63 11.27 -5.13
N ASN A 126 18.59 10.72 -5.86
CA ASN A 126 18.74 10.89 -7.30
C ASN A 126 18.65 9.54 -8.05
N VAL A 127 18.80 9.58 -9.38
CA VAL A 127 18.71 8.39 -10.25
C VAL A 127 19.76 7.33 -9.87
N LYS A 128 20.99 7.73 -9.52
CA LYS A 128 22.06 6.80 -9.13
C LYS A 128 21.72 6.07 -7.83
N ASP A 129 21.06 6.74 -6.90
CA ASP A 129 20.61 6.12 -5.64
C ASP A 129 19.52 5.06 -5.91
N VAL A 130 18.62 5.33 -6.88
CA VAL A 130 17.63 4.35 -7.35
C VAL A 130 18.31 3.15 -8.02
N GLU A 131 19.25 3.37 -8.93
CA GLU A 131 20.01 2.30 -9.58
C GLU A 131 20.75 1.43 -8.56
N THR A 132 21.42 2.06 -7.58
CA THR A 132 22.11 1.35 -6.52
C THR A 132 21.14 0.50 -5.71
N THR A 133 19.95 1.02 -5.40
CA THR A 133 18.89 0.27 -4.70
C THR A 133 18.51 -0.96 -5.50
N LEU A 134 18.11 -0.79 -6.77
CA LEU A 134 17.64 -1.85 -7.65
C LEU A 134 18.67 -2.97 -7.85
N ASN A 135 19.97 -2.64 -7.92
CA ASN A 135 21.06 -3.60 -8.02
C ASN A 135 21.25 -4.44 -6.74
N ASN A 136 20.72 -4.00 -5.61
CA ASN A 136 20.82 -4.71 -4.33
C ASN A 136 19.51 -5.42 -3.93
N VAL A 137 18.48 -5.42 -4.80
CA VAL A 137 17.22 -6.14 -4.54
C VAL A 137 17.34 -7.61 -4.87
N VAL A 138 16.95 -8.46 -3.93
CA VAL A 138 16.85 -9.90 -4.06
C VAL A 138 15.38 -10.30 -4.04
N GLY A 139 14.90 -10.91 -5.15
CA GLY A 139 13.56 -11.50 -5.22
C GLY A 139 13.53 -12.89 -4.61
N VAL A 140 12.49 -13.17 -3.86
CA VAL A 140 12.23 -14.46 -3.20
C VAL A 140 10.84 -14.93 -3.58
N ASP A 141 10.71 -16.16 -4.03
CA ASP A 141 9.41 -16.73 -4.38
C ASP A 141 8.58 -17.01 -3.12
N PHE A 142 7.27 -16.89 -3.25
CA PHE A 142 6.35 -17.17 -2.15
C PHE A 142 6.56 -18.58 -1.58
N ASN A 143 6.37 -18.70 -0.28
CA ASN A 143 6.54 -19.92 0.51
C ASN A 143 7.97 -20.49 0.56
N ASN A 144 8.94 -19.86 -0.11
CA ASN A 144 10.34 -20.21 0.00
C ASN A 144 10.96 -19.49 1.20
N LYS A 145 11.67 -20.30 2.01
CA LYS A 145 12.39 -19.80 3.18
C LYS A 145 13.84 -19.48 2.78
N ILE A 146 14.30 -18.29 3.12
CA ILE A 146 15.70 -17.87 2.94
C ILE A 146 16.37 -17.56 4.27
N LYS A 147 17.63 -17.89 4.39
CA LYS A 147 18.46 -17.53 5.54
C LYS A 147 19.15 -16.19 5.25
N VAL A 148 18.78 -15.14 5.94
CA VAL A 148 19.32 -13.78 5.75
C VAL A 148 20.49 -13.47 6.69
N THR A 149 20.51 -14.11 7.87
CA THR A 149 21.64 -14.12 8.81
C THR A 149 21.78 -15.51 9.43
N PRO A 150 22.87 -15.81 10.19
CA PRO A 150 23.00 -17.11 10.86
C PRO A 150 21.81 -17.48 11.75
N ASN A 151 21.09 -16.50 12.29
CA ASN A 151 20.01 -16.70 13.24
C ASN A 151 18.62 -16.31 12.73
N ILE A 152 18.51 -15.69 11.54
CA ILE A 152 17.24 -15.19 11.01
C ILE A 152 16.94 -15.83 9.66
N GLU A 153 15.75 -16.42 9.57
CA GLU A 153 15.16 -16.90 8.33
C GLU A 153 13.91 -16.06 8.00
N VAL A 154 13.68 -15.80 6.72
CA VAL A 154 12.54 -15.01 6.21
C VAL A 154 11.77 -15.84 5.21
N THR A 155 10.46 -15.82 5.32
CA THR A 155 9.53 -16.43 4.34
C THR A 155 8.52 -15.38 3.90
N PHE A 156 8.34 -15.24 2.59
CA PHE A 156 7.32 -14.40 1.97
C PHE A 156 6.07 -15.26 1.78
N LEU A 157 4.95 -14.85 2.37
CA LEU A 157 3.67 -15.53 2.28
C LEU A 157 2.71 -14.69 1.44
N GLU A 158 1.82 -15.35 0.70
CA GLU A 158 0.86 -14.66 -0.16
C GLU A 158 -0.04 -13.71 0.63
N ASN A 159 -0.35 -12.59 -0.01
CA ASN A 159 -1.17 -11.50 0.52
C ASN A 159 -2.02 -10.95 -0.63
N GLY A 160 -3.31 -10.73 -0.39
CA GLY A 160 -4.27 -10.30 -1.41
C GLY A 160 -4.30 -8.80 -1.67
N HIS A 161 -3.44 -8.00 -1.05
CA HIS A 161 -3.47 -6.55 -1.19
C HIS A 161 -3.24 -6.11 -2.65
N LEU A 162 -2.15 -6.58 -3.26
CA LEU A 162 -1.84 -6.39 -4.67
C LEU A 162 -0.84 -7.43 -5.18
N ILE A 163 -0.58 -7.43 -6.49
CA ILE A 163 0.42 -8.31 -7.10
C ILE A 163 1.78 -8.13 -6.44
N GLY A 164 2.33 -9.24 -5.95
CA GLY A 164 3.62 -9.26 -5.29
C GLY A 164 3.60 -8.89 -3.82
N ALA A 165 2.50 -8.40 -3.29
CA ALA A 165 2.37 -8.14 -1.85
C ALA A 165 2.56 -9.42 -1.05
N ALA A 166 3.26 -9.31 0.07
CA ALA A 166 3.61 -10.43 0.93
C ALA A 166 3.41 -10.12 2.40
N MET A 167 2.89 -11.09 3.14
CA MET A 167 3.13 -11.15 4.57
C MET A 167 4.54 -11.69 4.80
N ILE A 168 5.27 -11.14 5.77
CA ILE A 168 6.67 -11.47 6.05
C ILE A 168 6.75 -12.25 7.36
N LEU A 169 7.07 -13.54 7.27
CA LEU A 169 7.38 -14.36 8.43
C LEU A 169 8.88 -14.29 8.75
N ILE A 170 9.21 -13.74 9.91
CA ILE A 170 10.56 -13.72 10.48
C ILE A 170 10.66 -14.85 11.51
N GLU A 171 11.58 -15.77 11.29
CA GLU A 171 11.88 -16.88 12.21
C GLU A 171 13.27 -16.70 12.78
N ILE A 172 13.38 -16.59 14.11
CA ILE A 172 14.63 -16.35 14.82
C ILE A 172 14.97 -17.61 15.63
N ASN A 173 16.10 -18.21 15.32
CA ASN A 173 16.57 -19.42 15.96
C ASN A 173 17.95 -19.18 16.59
N TYR A 174 18.13 -19.61 17.84
CA TYR A 174 19.40 -19.60 18.53
C TYR A 174 19.57 -20.89 19.33
N PRO A 175 20.75 -21.56 19.30
CA PRO A 175 20.97 -22.82 20.01
C PRO A 175 20.68 -22.73 21.51
N GLY A 176 19.80 -23.59 21.99
CA GLY A 176 19.42 -23.66 23.41
C GLY A 176 18.37 -22.61 23.86
N GLU A 177 17.82 -21.83 22.93
CA GLU A 177 16.71 -20.90 23.18
C GLU A 177 15.46 -21.36 22.38
N GLU A 178 14.28 -21.06 22.90
CA GLU A 178 13.02 -21.24 22.16
C GLU A 178 12.95 -20.23 21.01
N PRO A 179 12.46 -20.63 19.83
CA PRO A 179 12.39 -19.76 18.66
C PRO A 179 11.41 -18.60 18.86
N ILE A 180 11.73 -17.46 18.24
CA ILE A 180 10.82 -16.32 18.13
C ILE A 180 10.30 -16.28 16.68
N ASN A 181 8.98 -16.25 16.51
CA ASN A 181 8.35 -16.11 15.20
C ASN A 181 7.48 -14.84 15.20
N VAL A 182 7.71 -13.97 14.23
CA VAL A 182 6.94 -12.75 14.04
C VAL A 182 6.45 -12.67 12.60
N LEU A 183 5.17 -12.45 12.43
CA LEU A 183 4.55 -12.20 11.13
C LEU A 183 4.20 -10.72 11.00
N PHE A 184 4.73 -10.06 9.99
CA PHE A 184 4.28 -8.75 9.54
C PHE A 184 3.28 -8.94 8.41
N THR A 185 2.05 -8.45 8.55
CA THR A 185 1.04 -8.62 7.49
C THR A 185 1.36 -7.77 6.26
N GLY A 186 2.12 -6.68 6.42
CA GLY A 186 2.05 -5.58 5.45
C GLY A 186 0.61 -5.09 5.36
N ASP A 187 0.29 -4.36 4.33
CA ASP A 187 -1.09 -4.08 3.97
C ASP A 187 -1.73 -5.39 3.52
N TYR A 188 -2.88 -5.72 4.07
CA TYR A 188 -3.45 -7.05 3.93
C TYR A 188 -4.84 -7.02 3.29
N ASN A 189 -5.07 -8.00 2.42
CA ASN A 189 -6.42 -8.38 1.99
C ASN A 189 -6.51 -9.91 1.92
N ASN A 190 -7.70 -10.45 2.17
CA ASN A 190 -7.98 -11.88 2.08
C ASN A 190 -8.52 -12.29 0.70
N LYS A 191 -8.74 -11.33 -0.19
CA LYS A 191 -9.24 -11.52 -1.57
C LYS A 191 -8.61 -10.51 -2.53
N ASN A 192 -8.52 -10.89 -3.79
CA ASN A 192 -8.07 -10.02 -4.88
C ASN A 192 -8.61 -10.57 -6.19
N GLU A 193 -9.09 -9.70 -7.07
CA GLU A 193 -9.69 -10.08 -8.36
C GLU A 193 -8.71 -10.77 -9.33
N PHE A 194 -7.41 -10.51 -9.17
CA PHE A 194 -6.37 -11.03 -10.06
C PHE A 194 -5.55 -12.18 -9.47
N LEU A 195 -5.70 -12.49 -8.18
CA LEU A 195 -4.83 -13.44 -7.50
C LEU A 195 -5.61 -14.65 -7.01
N ASN A 196 -5.07 -15.84 -7.27
CA ASN A 196 -5.50 -17.08 -6.64
C ASN A 196 -4.76 -17.23 -5.32
N LEU A 197 -5.36 -16.74 -4.24
CA LEU A 197 -4.77 -16.78 -2.91
C LEU A 197 -4.91 -18.17 -2.29
N HIS A 198 -3.82 -18.66 -1.70
CA HIS A 198 -3.82 -19.91 -0.95
C HIS A 198 -3.96 -19.66 0.54
N GLU A 199 -4.51 -20.63 1.24
CA GLU A 199 -4.55 -20.59 2.70
C GLU A 199 -3.16 -20.56 3.32
N LEU A 200 -3.03 -19.88 4.48
CA LEU A 200 -1.82 -19.92 5.28
C LEU A 200 -1.42 -21.39 5.56
N PRO A 201 -0.18 -21.79 5.23
CA PRO A 201 0.28 -23.16 5.44
C PRO A 201 0.17 -23.60 6.91
N MET A 202 -0.23 -24.85 7.16
CA MET A 202 -0.33 -25.41 8.52
C MET A 202 0.96 -25.25 9.33
N ARG A 203 2.12 -25.34 8.66
CA ARG A 203 3.44 -25.12 9.30
C ARG A 203 3.61 -23.69 9.86
N VAL A 204 2.85 -22.71 9.35
CA VAL A 204 2.83 -21.33 9.84
C VAL A 204 1.78 -21.18 10.94
N ARG A 205 0.56 -21.67 10.70
CA ARG A 205 -0.56 -21.58 11.65
C ARG A 205 -0.27 -22.23 13.01
N ASN A 206 0.56 -23.29 13.05
CA ASN A 206 0.88 -24.03 14.28
C ASN A 206 2.05 -23.44 15.08
N LYS A 207 2.76 -22.42 14.55
CA LYS A 207 3.84 -21.79 15.29
C LYS A 207 3.32 -20.93 16.45
N ARG A 208 4.11 -20.84 17.51
CA ARG A 208 3.95 -19.72 18.47
C ARG A 208 4.23 -18.44 17.72
N MET A 209 3.23 -17.59 17.55
CA MET A 209 3.30 -16.46 16.64
C MET A 209 2.96 -15.15 17.35
N SER A 210 3.80 -14.12 17.14
CA SER A 210 3.43 -12.74 17.34
C SER A 210 3.14 -12.10 15.99
N VAL A 211 2.07 -11.31 15.88
CA VAL A 211 1.63 -10.72 14.61
C VAL A 211 1.73 -9.20 14.70
N VAL A 212 2.38 -8.59 13.72
CA VAL A 212 2.33 -7.15 13.45
C VAL A 212 1.32 -6.96 12.34
N ILE A 213 0.18 -6.35 12.65
CA ILE A 213 -1.00 -6.29 11.76
C ILE A 213 -1.35 -4.85 11.40
N GLU A 214 -1.75 -4.63 10.14
CA GLU A 214 -2.31 -3.36 9.71
C GLU A 214 -3.68 -3.09 10.34
N SER A 215 -4.15 -1.84 10.25
CA SER A 215 -5.47 -1.44 10.75
C SER A 215 -6.09 -0.30 9.94
N THR A 216 -5.79 -0.20 8.63
CA THR A 216 -6.32 0.87 7.76
C THR A 216 -7.84 1.00 7.85
N TYR A 217 -8.53 -0.14 7.93
CA TYR A 217 -9.98 -0.25 8.13
C TYR A 217 -10.34 -1.09 9.36
N GLY A 218 -9.55 -0.97 10.43
CA GLY A 218 -9.74 -1.72 11.67
C GLY A 218 -11.04 -1.40 12.42
N ASP A 219 -11.66 -0.26 12.14
CA ASP A 219 -12.95 0.20 12.68
C ASP A 219 -14.12 0.06 11.70
N THR A 220 -13.85 -0.32 10.44
CA THR A 220 -14.87 -0.39 9.37
C THR A 220 -15.38 -1.82 9.21
N SER A 221 -16.70 -1.98 9.11
CA SER A 221 -17.34 -3.28 8.89
C SER A 221 -17.46 -3.64 7.40
N VAL A 222 -17.48 -4.95 7.12
CA VAL A 222 -17.76 -5.47 5.77
C VAL A 222 -19.19 -5.12 5.32
N GLU A 223 -20.15 -5.02 6.25
CA GLU A 223 -21.54 -4.66 5.96
C GLU A 223 -21.69 -3.23 5.43
N GLU A 224 -20.70 -2.36 5.61
CA GLU A 224 -20.70 -0.98 5.09
C GLU A 224 -20.34 -0.89 3.60
N ILE A 225 -19.97 -1.99 2.95
CA ILE A 225 -19.62 -2.00 1.53
C ILE A 225 -20.89 -1.99 0.67
N ASN A 226 -21.01 -0.98 -0.17
CA ASN A 226 -22.12 -0.89 -1.13
C ASN A 226 -21.76 -1.62 -2.44
N HIS A 227 -22.05 -2.93 -2.46
CA HIS A 227 -21.78 -3.77 -3.63
C HIS A 227 -22.62 -3.39 -4.84
N GLY A 228 -21.97 -3.26 -5.99
CA GLY A 228 -22.61 -2.90 -7.26
C GLY A 228 -22.76 -1.40 -7.51
N PHE A 229 -22.43 -0.56 -6.52
CA PHE A 229 -22.54 0.91 -6.60
C PHE A 229 -21.73 1.49 -7.78
N PHE A 230 -20.53 0.98 -8.03
CA PHE A 230 -19.72 1.42 -9.17
C PHE A 230 -20.46 1.20 -10.49
N SER A 231 -20.95 -0.02 -10.69
CA SER A 231 -21.64 -0.38 -11.94
C SER A 231 -22.91 0.43 -12.13
N GLU A 232 -23.70 0.61 -11.08
CA GLU A 232 -24.90 1.43 -11.07
C GLU A 232 -24.59 2.88 -11.47
N LYS A 233 -23.63 3.52 -10.81
CA LYS A 233 -23.26 4.92 -11.08
C LYS A 233 -22.68 5.14 -12.48
N VAL A 234 -21.87 4.19 -12.98
CA VAL A 234 -21.36 4.26 -14.37
C VAL A 234 -22.49 4.14 -15.37
N LEU A 235 -23.44 3.22 -15.18
CA LEU A 235 -24.53 3.00 -16.13
C LEU A 235 -25.54 4.16 -16.11
N GLU A 236 -25.90 4.67 -14.92
CA GLU A 236 -26.74 5.89 -14.80
C GLU A 236 -26.11 7.07 -15.56
N ALA A 237 -24.81 7.34 -15.34
CA ALA A 237 -24.13 8.45 -16.00
C ALA A 237 -24.05 8.28 -17.53
N ILE A 238 -24.01 7.04 -18.03
CA ILE A 238 -24.05 6.75 -19.47
C ILE A 238 -25.46 6.99 -20.05
N GLU A 239 -26.50 6.58 -19.36
CA GLU A 239 -27.90 6.87 -19.74
C GLU A 239 -28.13 8.40 -19.82
N GLU A 240 -27.57 9.15 -18.91
CA GLU A 240 -27.58 10.62 -18.89
C GLU A 240 -26.58 11.26 -19.88
N ARG A 241 -25.83 10.45 -20.64
CA ARG A 241 -24.82 10.88 -21.63
C ARG A 241 -23.69 11.73 -21.02
N LYS A 242 -23.33 11.50 -19.77
CA LYS A 242 -22.24 12.20 -19.07
C LYS A 242 -20.84 11.74 -19.50
N THR A 243 -19.88 12.64 -19.39
CA THR A 243 -18.46 12.28 -19.36
C THR A 243 -18.10 11.77 -17.96
N ILE A 244 -17.52 10.58 -17.87
CA ILE A 244 -17.19 9.92 -16.60
C ILE A 244 -15.69 9.98 -16.39
N ILE A 245 -15.26 10.57 -15.28
CA ILE A 245 -13.86 10.64 -14.84
C ILE A 245 -13.68 9.67 -13.66
N LEU A 246 -12.81 8.69 -13.82
CA LEU A 246 -12.48 7.67 -12.82
C LEU A 246 -11.04 7.87 -12.34
N PRO A 247 -10.80 8.62 -11.26
CA PRO A 247 -9.49 8.72 -10.64
C PRO A 247 -9.11 7.39 -9.99
N VAL A 248 -7.93 6.83 -10.37
CA VAL A 248 -7.47 5.52 -9.94
C VAL A 248 -6.00 5.52 -9.50
N PHE A 249 -5.63 4.66 -8.56
CA PHE A 249 -4.23 4.38 -8.27
C PHE A 249 -3.59 3.59 -9.42
N SER A 250 -2.31 3.84 -9.67
CA SER A 250 -1.60 3.30 -10.84
C SER A 250 -1.44 1.78 -10.84
N LEU A 251 -1.30 1.17 -9.65
CA LEU A 251 -1.15 -0.27 -9.46
C LEU A 251 -2.32 -0.82 -8.65
N GLY A 252 -2.90 -1.93 -9.07
CA GLY A 252 -4.06 -2.58 -8.47
C GLY A 252 -5.37 -1.97 -8.97
N ARG A 253 -5.74 -0.79 -8.48
CA ARG A 253 -7.03 -0.14 -8.76
C ARG A 253 -7.28 0.14 -10.24
N SER A 254 -6.27 0.58 -10.99
CA SER A 254 -6.42 0.79 -12.44
C SER A 254 -6.88 -0.47 -13.15
N GLN A 255 -6.26 -1.59 -12.82
CA GLN A 255 -6.53 -2.87 -13.45
C GLN A 255 -7.89 -3.43 -13.04
N GLU A 256 -8.27 -3.29 -11.76
CA GLU A 256 -9.60 -3.68 -11.25
C GLU A 256 -10.73 -2.90 -11.95
N ILE A 257 -10.57 -1.60 -12.13
CA ILE A 257 -11.56 -0.78 -12.85
C ILE A 257 -11.65 -1.19 -14.33
N LEU A 258 -10.51 -1.46 -14.99
CA LEU A 258 -10.54 -1.96 -16.37
C LEU A 258 -11.25 -3.32 -16.46
N LEU A 259 -10.98 -4.24 -15.54
CA LEU A 259 -11.68 -5.52 -15.46
C LEU A 259 -13.19 -5.34 -15.27
N ARG A 260 -13.60 -4.47 -14.35
CA ARG A 260 -15.04 -4.21 -14.10
C ARG A 260 -15.74 -3.60 -15.31
N LEU A 261 -15.10 -2.66 -16.01
CA LEU A 261 -15.64 -2.10 -17.25
C LEU A 261 -15.76 -3.16 -18.37
N LYS A 262 -14.77 -4.07 -18.47
CA LYS A 262 -14.86 -5.21 -19.37
C LYS A 262 -16.03 -6.15 -19.04
N GLU A 263 -16.20 -6.49 -17.76
CA GLU A 263 -17.32 -7.33 -17.30
C GLU A 263 -18.69 -6.72 -17.65
N LEU A 264 -18.81 -5.39 -17.55
CA LEU A 264 -20.03 -4.69 -18.00
C LEU A 264 -20.23 -4.80 -19.51
N GLN A 265 -19.16 -4.76 -20.32
CA GLN A 265 -19.24 -4.99 -21.77
C GLN A 265 -19.59 -6.45 -22.10
N ASP A 266 -18.98 -7.41 -21.43
CA ASP A 266 -19.19 -8.85 -21.67
C ASP A 266 -20.62 -9.29 -21.29
N THR A 267 -21.23 -8.60 -20.33
CA THR A 267 -22.64 -8.80 -19.96
C THR A 267 -23.61 -7.93 -20.75
N ASN A 268 -23.16 -7.20 -21.79
CA ASN A 268 -23.92 -6.28 -22.62
C ASN A 268 -24.66 -5.17 -21.84
N LYS A 269 -24.17 -4.82 -20.65
CA LYS A 269 -24.69 -3.69 -19.88
C LYS A 269 -24.03 -2.37 -20.30
N LEU A 270 -22.77 -2.41 -20.70
CA LEU A 270 -22.02 -1.26 -21.24
C LEU A 270 -21.83 -1.46 -22.74
N ASP A 271 -22.34 -0.50 -23.55
CA ASP A 271 -22.18 -0.50 -25.00
C ASP A 271 -20.69 -0.34 -25.38
N VAL A 272 -20.19 -1.23 -26.24
CA VAL A 272 -18.82 -1.19 -26.76
C VAL A 272 -18.52 0.07 -27.59
N ASN A 273 -19.53 0.80 -28.03
CA ASN A 273 -19.36 2.08 -28.73
C ASN A 273 -19.07 3.26 -27.81
N ILE A 274 -19.30 3.13 -26.49
CA ILE A 274 -18.91 4.14 -25.53
C ILE A 274 -17.38 4.10 -25.35
N PRO A 275 -16.62 5.14 -25.77
CA PRO A 275 -15.17 5.08 -25.75
C PRO A 275 -14.62 5.10 -24.32
N ILE A 276 -13.63 4.23 -24.07
CA ILE A 276 -12.93 4.13 -22.78
C ILE A 276 -11.48 4.55 -23.01
N TYR A 277 -11.07 5.59 -22.30
CA TYR A 277 -9.73 6.16 -22.34
C TYR A 277 -8.96 5.85 -21.07
N PHE A 278 -7.70 5.46 -21.20
CA PHE A 278 -6.83 5.14 -20.07
C PHE A 278 -5.61 6.04 -20.06
N ASP A 279 -5.54 6.94 -19.08
CA ASP A 279 -4.50 7.98 -18.98
C ASP A 279 -3.72 7.91 -17.69
N GLY A 280 -2.43 7.67 -17.84
CA GLY A 280 -1.44 7.59 -16.76
C GLY A 280 -0.28 6.70 -17.17
N LYS A 281 0.89 7.30 -17.47
CA LYS A 281 2.06 6.55 -17.97
C LYS A 281 2.46 5.39 -17.04
N LEU A 282 2.47 5.64 -15.72
CA LEU A 282 2.82 4.62 -14.74
C LEU A 282 1.77 3.50 -14.71
N ALA A 283 0.48 3.86 -14.73
CA ALA A 283 -0.60 2.88 -14.75
C ALA A 283 -0.58 2.03 -16.02
N GLN A 284 -0.36 2.64 -17.18
CA GLN A 284 -0.19 1.92 -18.45
C GLN A 284 1.00 0.96 -18.42
N ALA A 285 2.14 1.39 -17.83
CA ALA A 285 3.32 0.56 -17.68
C ALA A 285 3.08 -0.64 -16.73
N TYR A 286 2.41 -0.42 -15.61
CA TYR A 286 2.01 -1.53 -14.73
C TYR A 286 1.01 -2.47 -15.41
N THR A 287 0.02 -1.93 -16.10
CA THR A 287 -0.97 -2.73 -16.84
C THR A 287 -0.32 -3.62 -17.89
N ALA A 288 0.70 -3.13 -18.58
CA ALA A 288 1.49 -3.96 -19.51
C ALA A 288 2.23 -5.10 -18.80
N LEU A 289 2.66 -4.90 -17.53
CA LEU A 289 3.30 -5.97 -16.75
C LEU A 289 2.30 -7.08 -16.37
N TYR A 290 1.01 -6.79 -16.19
CA TYR A 290 0.00 -7.83 -15.94
C TYR A 290 -0.07 -8.86 -17.09
N CYS A 291 0.29 -8.46 -18.31
CA CYS A 291 0.40 -9.37 -19.46
C CYS A 291 1.73 -10.15 -19.50
N ASN A 292 2.67 -9.86 -18.59
CA ASN A 292 3.97 -10.54 -18.57
C ASN A 292 3.83 -11.92 -17.91
N SER A 293 4.35 -12.96 -18.58
CA SER A 293 4.31 -14.33 -18.06
C SER A 293 5.03 -14.56 -16.73
N LYS A 294 5.91 -13.62 -16.32
CA LYS A 294 6.58 -13.67 -15.02
C LYS A 294 5.73 -13.12 -13.86
N ILE A 295 4.61 -12.48 -14.16
CA ILE A 295 3.67 -12.01 -13.16
C ILE A 295 2.60 -13.09 -12.98
N LEU A 296 2.41 -13.50 -11.72
CA LEU A 296 1.47 -14.56 -11.36
C LEU A 296 0.11 -13.93 -11.09
N ILE A 297 -0.77 -14.01 -12.06
CA ILE A 297 -2.19 -13.69 -11.93
C ILE A 297 -3.04 -14.88 -12.37
N ASP A 298 -4.30 -14.89 -11.97
CA ASP A 298 -5.26 -15.88 -12.45
C ASP A 298 -5.34 -15.84 -13.98
N GLU A 299 -5.15 -17.00 -14.61
CA GLU A 299 -5.19 -17.12 -16.08
C GLU A 299 -6.52 -16.64 -16.67
N SER A 300 -7.64 -16.85 -15.95
CA SER A 300 -8.97 -16.40 -16.38
C SER A 300 -9.10 -14.87 -16.39
N LYS A 301 -8.21 -14.15 -15.71
CA LYS A 301 -8.22 -12.69 -15.58
C LYS A 301 -7.20 -12.00 -16.49
N LYS A 302 -6.46 -12.72 -17.31
CA LYS A 302 -5.48 -12.14 -18.25
C LYS A 302 -6.11 -11.26 -19.34
N ASP A 303 -7.33 -11.58 -19.76
CA ASP A 303 -8.11 -10.75 -20.69
C ASP A 303 -9.05 -9.79 -19.93
N PHE A 304 -8.46 -8.79 -19.26
CA PHE A 304 -9.20 -7.79 -18.47
C PHE A 304 -9.37 -6.44 -19.17
N PHE A 305 -9.00 -6.34 -20.43
CA PHE A 305 -9.08 -5.10 -21.19
C PHE A 305 -10.49 -4.90 -21.78
N PRO A 306 -11.12 -3.72 -21.57
CA PRO A 306 -12.27 -3.33 -22.35
C PRO A 306 -11.97 -3.36 -23.85
N ARG A 307 -12.94 -3.78 -24.67
CA ARG A 307 -12.74 -4.04 -26.12
C ARG A 307 -12.33 -2.79 -26.91
N ASN A 308 -12.74 -1.62 -26.46
CA ASN A 308 -12.51 -0.33 -27.10
C ASN A 308 -11.61 0.59 -26.27
N LEU A 309 -10.71 0.00 -25.46
CA LEU A 309 -9.78 0.75 -24.61
C LEU A 309 -8.74 1.51 -25.46
N VAL A 310 -8.60 2.80 -25.21
CA VAL A 310 -7.62 3.67 -25.86
C VAL A 310 -6.61 4.18 -24.85
N ALA A 311 -5.33 3.83 -25.03
CA ALA A 311 -4.24 4.41 -24.25
C ALA A 311 -4.03 5.87 -24.65
N VAL A 312 -4.04 6.77 -23.65
CA VAL A 312 -3.98 8.23 -23.88
C VAL A 312 -2.54 8.70 -23.87
N ASN A 313 -2.20 9.54 -24.85
CA ASN A 313 -1.00 10.38 -24.92
C ASN A 313 -1.38 11.87 -24.79
N CYS A 314 -0.40 12.77 -24.89
CA CYS A 314 -0.65 14.22 -24.74
C CYS A 314 -1.64 14.76 -25.79
N GLU A 315 -1.53 14.33 -27.05
CA GLU A 315 -2.40 14.80 -28.14
C GLU A 315 -3.86 14.34 -27.95
N ILE A 316 -4.05 13.08 -27.55
CA ILE A 316 -5.39 12.55 -27.27
C ILE A 316 -5.97 13.29 -26.05
N ARG A 317 -5.17 13.54 -25.01
CA ARG A 317 -5.63 14.29 -23.82
C ARG A 317 -6.16 15.66 -24.18
N GLU A 318 -5.44 16.42 -25.02
CA GLU A 318 -5.89 17.74 -25.47
C GLU A 318 -7.23 17.67 -26.22
N LYS A 319 -7.42 16.65 -27.08
CA LYS A 319 -8.71 16.42 -27.78
C LYS A 319 -9.84 16.09 -26.81
N LEU A 320 -9.58 15.28 -25.78
CA LEU A 320 -10.60 14.89 -24.80
C LEU A 320 -11.13 16.07 -23.99
N LEU A 321 -10.34 17.14 -23.83
CA LEU A 321 -10.76 18.38 -23.18
C LEU A 321 -11.62 19.29 -24.11
N GLN A 322 -11.64 19.01 -25.41
CA GLN A 322 -12.39 19.84 -26.38
C GLN A 322 -13.79 19.31 -26.69
N THR A 323 -14.15 18.12 -26.19
CA THR A 323 -15.44 17.48 -26.46
C THR A 323 -16.16 17.11 -25.18
N ASP A 324 -17.48 17.27 -25.19
CA ASP A 324 -18.38 16.93 -24.07
C ASP A 324 -19.18 15.65 -24.36
N ASP A 325 -18.70 14.82 -25.30
CA ASP A 325 -19.32 13.55 -25.64
C ASP A 325 -19.30 12.55 -24.48
N CYS A 326 -20.29 11.66 -24.44
CA CYS A 326 -20.32 10.57 -23.48
C CYS A 326 -19.09 9.67 -23.66
N LYS A 327 -18.28 9.56 -22.61
CA LYS A 327 -17.02 8.78 -22.59
C LYS A 327 -16.61 8.45 -21.17
N ILE A 328 -15.78 7.43 -21.03
CA ILE A 328 -15.18 7.06 -19.75
C ILE A 328 -13.67 7.36 -19.81
N ILE A 329 -13.14 8.09 -18.83
CA ILE A 329 -11.73 8.41 -18.70
C ILE A 329 -11.21 7.83 -17.37
N VAL A 330 -10.49 6.72 -17.45
CA VAL A 330 -9.76 6.12 -16.33
C VAL A 330 -8.41 6.84 -16.23
N THR A 331 -8.15 7.53 -15.11
CA THR A 331 -6.98 8.42 -15.02
C THR A 331 -6.30 8.38 -13.65
N THR A 332 -4.98 8.65 -13.62
CA THR A 332 -4.21 8.74 -12.38
C THR A 332 -3.95 10.19 -11.96
N SER A 333 -3.86 10.51 -10.68
CA SER A 333 -3.83 9.65 -9.49
C SER A 333 -5.22 9.47 -8.86
N GLY A 334 -5.37 8.41 -8.04
CA GLY A 334 -6.63 8.07 -7.39
C GLY A 334 -7.18 9.13 -6.42
N MET A 335 -6.31 9.95 -5.82
CA MET A 335 -6.71 11.08 -4.97
C MET A 335 -6.91 12.39 -5.75
N GLY A 336 -6.67 12.38 -7.08
CA GLY A 336 -6.73 13.56 -7.94
C GLY A 336 -5.59 14.56 -7.76
N THR A 337 -4.64 14.32 -6.87
CA THR A 337 -3.62 15.30 -6.44
C THR A 337 -2.45 15.40 -7.40
N TYR A 338 -2.17 14.37 -8.18
CA TYR A 338 -1.05 14.28 -9.12
C TYR A 338 -1.50 13.72 -10.47
N GLY A 339 -0.57 13.76 -11.45
CA GLY A 339 -0.76 13.13 -12.75
C GLY A 339 -1.87 13.76 -13.61
N PRO A 340 -2.36 13.02 -14.62
CA PRO A 340 -3.36 13.52 -15.55
C PRO A 340 -4.71 13.89 -14.90
N ALA A 341 -5.07 13.30 -13.77
CA ALA A 341 -6.28 13.67 -13.04
C ALA A 341 -6.34 15.18 -12.70
N GLN A 342 -5.17 15.83 -12.47
CA GLN A 342 -5.08 17.28 -12.27
C GLN A 342 -5.46 18.11 -13.49
N VAL A 343 -5.53 17.51 -14.67
CA VAL A 343 -5.96 18.16 -15.89
C VAL A 343 -7.46 17.96 -16.11
N TYR A 344 -7.93 16.72 -15.95
CA TYR A 344 -9.32 16.37 -16.19
C TYR A 344 -10.28 16.92 -15.13
N ILE A 345 -9.97 16.74 -13.86
CA ILE A 345 -10.89 17.14 -12.78
C ILE A 345 -11.19 18.64 -12.79
N PRO A 346 -10.20 19.57 -12.86
CA PRO A 346 -10.50 21.00 -12.97
C PRO A 346 -11.36 21.37 -14.18
N TYR A 347 -11.17 20.67 -15.29
CA TYR A 347 -11.90 20.95 -16.51
C TYR A 347 -13.35 20.47 -16.43
N PHE A 348 -13.57 19.25 -15.93
CA PHE A 348 -14.89 18.63 -15.89
C PHE A 348 -15.72 18.97 -14.65
N ILE A 349 -15.10 19.40 -13.55
CA ILE A 349 -15.82 19.74 -12.32
C ILE A 349 -16.85 20.87 -12.51
N SER A 350 -16.63 21.75 -13.50
CA SER A 350 -17.51 22.87 -13.81
C SER A 350 -18.59 22.54 -14.85
N LYS A 351 -18.80 21.27 -15.17
CA LYS A 351 -19.76 20.82 -16.21
C LYS A 351 -20.85 19.95 -15.59
N GLU A 352 -22.12 20.31 -15.79
CA GLU A 352 -23.26 19.54 -15.31
C GLU A 352 -23.36 18.14 -15.93
N ASN A 353 -22.87 17.96 -17.17
CA ASN A 353 -22.84 16.69 -17.88
C ASN A 353 -21.60 15.84 -17.58
N ALA A 354 -21.03 15.94 -16.39
CA ALA A 354 -19.89 15.13 -15.96
C ALA A 354 -20.14 14.42 -14.64
N LEU A 355 -19.57 13.23 -14.50
CA LEU A 355 -19.46 12.47 -13.25
C LEU A 355 -17.97 12.31 -12.91
N ILE A 356 -17.57 12.65 -11.69
CA ILE A 356 -16.27 12.31 -11.11
C ILE A 356 -16.51 11.26 -10.03
N LEU A 357 -16.11 10.01 -10.28
CA LEU A 357 -16.34 8.89 -9.39
C LEU A 357 -15.00 8.41 -8.81
N PHE A 358 -14.73 8.76 -7.55
CA PHE A 358 -13.57 8.26 -6.82
C PHE A 358 -13.79 6.81 -6.41
N THR A 359 -12.83 5.94 -6.75
CA THR A 359 -12.93 4.49 -6.55
C THR A 359 -11.99 3.96 -5.46
N GLY A 360 -11.43 4.83 -4.62
CA GLY A 360 -10.49 4.47 -3.57
C GLY A 360 -10.46 5.49 -2.45
N TYR A 361 -9.61 5.22 -1.47
CA TYR A 361 -9.38 6.12 -0.34
C TYR A 361 -8.90 7.50 -0.80
N THR A 362 -9.47 8.52 -0.21
CA THR A 362 -9.05 9.92 -0.40
C THR A 362 -8.59 10.47 0.93
N ALA A 363 -7.27 10.55 1.14
CA ALA A 363 -6.66 11.05 2.37
C ALA A 363 -7.14 12.47 2.70
N GLU A 364 -7.27 12.78 3.97
CA GLU A 364 -7.62 14.11 4.44
C GLU A 364 -6.63 15.16 3.89
N GLY A 365 -7.17 16.31 3.49
CA GLY A 365 -6.40 17.37 2.80
C GLY A 365 -6.02 17.05 1.35
N SER A 366 -6.34 15.85 0.83
CA SER A 366 -6.22 15.54 -0.60
C SER A 366 -7.30 16.26 -1.40
N PHE A 367 -7.06 16.32 -2.70
CA PHE A 367 -8.00 16.93 -3.62
C PHE A 367 -9.37 16.23 -3.62
N GLY A 368 -9.38 14.91 -3.70
CA GLY A 368 -10.61 14.11 -3.64
C GLY A 368 -11.38 14.31 -2.33
N ALA A 369 -10.71 14.38 -1.17
CA ALA A 369 -11.37 14.62 0.10
C ALA A 369 -12.04 16.02 0.16
N ASN A 370 -11.39 17.04 -0.37
CA ASN A 370 -11.93 18.41 -0.40
C ASN A 370 -13.20 18.52 -1.26
N LEU A 371 -13.36 17.68 -2.28
CA LEU A 371 -14.57 17.67 -3.11
C LEU A 371 -15.76 16.94 -2.45
N ARG A 372 -15.50 16.10 -1.44
CA ARG A 372 -16.54 15.27 -0.80
C ARG A 372 -17.64 16.10 -0.18
N ASN A 373 -17.28 17.20 0.48
CA ASN A 373 -18.20 18.04 1.25
C ASN A 373 -18.64 19.30 0.49
N ALA A 374 -18.17 19.50 -0.74
CA ALA A 374 -18.51 20.67 -1.52
C ALA A 374 -19.92 20.52 -2.12
N GLU A 375 -20.76 21.56 -2.00
CA GLU A 375 -22.09 21.60 -2.59
C GLU A 375 -22.06 22.04 -4.08
N GLU A 376 -23.17 21.82 -4.78
CA GLU A 376 -23.33 22.30 -6.16
C GLU A 376 -23.27 23.83 -6.21
N GLY A 377 -22.55 24.37 -7.19
CA GLY A 377 -22.31 25.83 -7.33
C GLY A 377 -21.24 26.38 -6.40
N GLU A 378 -20.73 25.60 -5.44
CA GLU A 378 -19.65 26.02 -4.53
C GLU A 378 -18.32 26.19 -5.27
N ILE A 379 -17.54 27.15 -4.78
CA ILE A 379 -16.20 27.43 -5.29
C ILE A 379 -15.20 26.45 -4.64
N VAL A 380 -14.57 25.61 -5.46
CA VAL A 380 -13.56 24.65 -5.03
C VAL A 380 -12.20 25.00 -5.62
N LYS A 381 -11.14 24.75 -4.86
CA LYS A 381 -9.75 24.94 -5.32
C LYS A 381 -9.18 23.61 -5.77
N VAL A 382 -8.80 23.53 -7.05
CA VAL A 382 -8.42 22.31 -7.76
C VAL A 382 -7.07 22.50 -8.44
N GLY A 383 -6.02 21.83 -7.99
CA GLY A 383 -4.68 21.95 -8.63
C GLY A 383 -4.14 23.36 -8.72
N GLY A 384 -4.59 24.28 -7.83
CA GLY A 384 -4.27 25.70 -7.87
C GLY A 384 -5.23 26.56 -8.71
N LEU A 385 -6.17 25.96 -9.42
CA LEU A 385 -7.26 26.64 -10.13
C LEU A 385 -8.47 26.83 -9.22
N ILE A 386 -9.25 27.86 -9.46
CA ILE A 386 -10.51 28.15 -8.79
C ILE A 386 -11.64 27.75 -9.75
N CYS A 387 -12.45 26.77 -9.35
CA CYS A 387 -13.52 26.22 -10.18
C CYS A 387 -14.86 26.27 -9.41
N LYS A 388 -15.98 26.36 -10.12
CA LYS A 388 -17.30 26.08 -9.56
C LYS A 388 -17.64 24.60 -9.76
N LYS A 389 -18.18 23.94 -8.73
CA LYS A 389 -18.61 22.56 -8.82
C LYS A 389 -20.03 22.50 -9.38
N PHE A 390 -20.18 21.88 -10.54
CA PHE A 390 -21.45 21.54 -11.16
C PHE A 390 -21.52 20.05 -11.53
N ALA A 391 -20.36 19.38 -11.67
CA ALA A 391 -20.32 17.94 -11.92
C ALA A 391 -20.81 17.15 -10.71
N ASP A 392 -21.41 15.99 -10.99
CA ASP A 392 -21.65 14.99 -9.97
C ASP A 392 -20.33 14.47 -9.43
N VAL A 393 -20.20 14.38 -8.11
CA VAL A 393 -19.04 13.79 -7.44
C VAL A 393 -19.50 12.68 -6.52
N SER A 394 -19.01 11.48 -6.75
CA SER A 394 -19.39 10.29 -5.98
C SER A 394 -18.17 9.52 -5.50
N TYR A 395 -18.34 8.72 -4.44
CA TYR A 395 -17.28 7.94 -3.80
C TYR A 395 -17.74 6.48 -3.67
N CYS A 396 -16.99 5.59 -4.28
CA CYS A 396 -17.24 4.16 -4.25
C CYS A 396 -16.31 3.49 -3.23
N ASN A 397 -16.88 2.75 -2.29
CA ASN A 397 -16.14 1.98 -1.28
C ASN A 397 -16.10 0.47 -1.58
N GLU A 398 -16.63 0.06 -2.75
CA GLU A 398 -16.70 -1.34 -3.18
C GLU A 398 -15.32 -1.95 -3.39
N PHE A 399 -14.38 -1.14 -3.85
CA PHE A 399 -13.04 -1.58 -4.17
C PHE A 399 -12.08 -1.25 -3.01
N SER A 400 -11.84 -2.19 -2.13
CA SER A 400 -10.86 -2.03 -1.07
C SER A 400 -9.67 -2.94 -1.29
N ALA A 401 -8.47 -2.37 -1.32
CA ALA A 401 -7.24 -3.15 -1.32
C ALA A 401 -6.87 -3.65 0.08
N HIS A 402 -7.52 -3.13 1.14
CA HIS A 402 -7.30 -3.51 2.54
C HIS A 402 -8.50 -4.28 3.07
N ALA A 403 -8.22 -5.26 3.90
CA ALA A 403 -9.21 -6.02 4.63
C ALA A 403 -9.94 -5.13 5.66
N LYS A 404 -11.21 -5.44 5.90
CA LYS A 404 -12.02 -4.82 6.95
C LYS A 404 -11.78 -5.48 8.30
N SER A 405 -12.30 -4.89 9.35
CA SER A 405 -12.04 -5.32 10.73
C SER A 405 -12.35 -6.81 10.96
N GLU A 406 -13.47 -7.33 10.42
CA GLU A 406 -13.84 -8.73 10.54
C GLU A 406 -12.83 -9.66 9.84
N GLU A 407 -12.38 -9.25 8.63
CA GLU A 407 -11.42 -10.03 7.82
C GLU A 407 -10.03 -10.05 8.47
N LEU A 408 -9.62 -8.96 9.13
CA LEU A 408 -8.39 -8.89 9.93
C LEU A 408 -8.48 -9.81 11.16
N ILE A 409 -9.62 -9.83 11.85
CA ILE A 409 -9.88 -10.75 12.97
C ILE A 409 -9.87 -12.21 12.50
N GLU A 410 -10.45 -12.51 11.34
CA GLU A 410 -10.41 -13.86 10.76
C GLU A 410 -8.97 -14.30 10.45
N LEU A 411 -8.10 -13.41 10.00
CA LEU A 411 -6.69 -13.71 9.82
C LEU A 411 -6.04 -14.10 11.15
N LEU A 412 -6.30 -13.36 12.23
CA LEU A 412 -5.75 -13.67 13.56
C LEU A 412 -6.26 -15.01 14.09
N LYS A 413 -7.52 -15.34 13.86
CA LYS A 413 -8.13 -16.63 14.26
C LYS A 413 -7.53 -17.85 13.54
N LYS A 414 -6.80 -17.66 12.43
CA LYS A 414 -6.09 -18.76 11.74
C LYS A 414 -4.88 -19.29 12.51
N PHE A 415 -4.33 -18.56 13.48
CA PHE A 415 -3.17 -19.00 14.25
C PHE A 415 -3.56 -19.82 15.46
N ASN A 416 -3.17 -21.09 15.49
CA ASN A 416 -3.46 -22.00 16.59
C ASN A 416 -2.71 -21.65 17.89
N ASN A 417 -1.71 -20.81 17.83
CA ASN A 417 -0.83 -20.47 18.95
C ASN A 417 -0.38 -19.01 18.89
N LEU A 418 -1.34 -18.09 18.79
CA LEU A 418 -1.11 -16.65 18.80
C LEU A 418 -0.63 -16.22 20.19
N ARG A 419 0.43 -15.41 20.26
CA ARG A 419 1.10 -14.97 21.49
C ARG A 419 1.01 -13.50 21.76
N GLY A 420 0.77 -12.70 20.74
CA GLY A 420 0.64 -11.27 20.87
C GLY A 420 0.32 -10.62 19.53
N VAL A 421 -0.31 -9.47 19.58
CA VAL A 421 -0.66 -8.66 18.40
C VAL A 421 -0.13 -7.25 18.60
N LEU A 422 0.61 -6.76 17.60
CA LEU A 422 1.04 -5.38 17.51
C LEU A 422 0.34 -4.72 16.33
N ILE A 423 -0.41 -3.66 16.60
CA ILE A 423 -1.23 -2.94 15.61
C ILE A 423 -0.42 -1.76 15.06
N ASN A 424 -0.53 -1.52 13.75
CA ASN A 424 0.06 -0.38 13.07
C ASN A 424 -0.77 0.02 11.84
N HIS A 425 -0.23 0.92 11.00
CA HIS A 425 -0.77 1.30 9.69
C HIS A 425 -2.27 1.63 9.74
N GLY A 426 -2.60 2.66 10.52
CA GLY A 426 -3.95 3.17 10.72
C GLY A 426 -3.92 4.51 11.44
N GLN A 427 -5.00 5.25 11.40
CA GLN A 427 -5.20 6.45 12.22
C GLN A 427 -5.24 6.05 13.70
N THR A 428 -4.96 6.98 14.58
CA THR A 428 -4.86 6.68 16.02
C THR A 428 -6.16 6.09 16.57
N GLU A 429 -7.29 6.71 16.25
CA GLU A 429 -8.62 6.28 16.68
C GLU A 429 -8.98 4.88 16.14
N THR A 430 -8.65 4.63 14.88
CA THR A 430 -8.87 3.32 14.24
C THR A 430 -8.03 2.21 14.89
N LYS A 431 -6.75 2.50 15.24
CA LYS A 431 -5.90 1.55 15.97
C LYS A 431 -6.44 1.22 17.34
N ASP A 432 -6.94 2.23 18.08
CA ASP A 432 -7.54 2.04 19.40
C ASP A 432 -8.81 1.19 19.32
N ALA A 433 -9.73 1.52 18.39
CA ALA A 433 -10.95 0.74 18.17
C ALA A 433 -10.66 -0.72 17.76
N PHE A 434 -9.65 -0.92 16.91
CA PHE A 434 -9.25 -2.26 16.50
C PHE A 434 -8.62 -3.05 17.65
N ALA A 435 -7.83 -2.41 18.52
CA ALA A 435 -7.28 -3.05 19.71
C ALA A 435 -8.38 -3.55 20.65
N GLU A 436 -9.40 -2.75 20.89
CA GLU A 436 -10.58 -3.17 21.68
C GLU A 436 -11.31 -4.34 21.04
N LYS A 437 -11.49 -4.34 19.71
CA LYS A 437 -12.12 -5.44 18.97
C LYS A 437 -11.31 -6.72 19.09
N ILE A 438 -9.99 -6.67 18.95
CA ILE A 438 -9.09 -7.83 19.12
C ILE A 438 -9.24 -8.42 20.52
N LEU A 439 -9.16 -7.60 21.58
CA LEU A 439 -9.28 -8.05 22.96
C LEU A 439 -10.66 -8.68 23.28
N LYS A 440 -11.71 -8.27 22.55
CA LYS A 440 -13.06 -8.83 22.70
C LYS A 440 -13.24 -10.18 21.97
N GLU A 441 -12.61 -10.33 20.80
CA GLU A 441 -12.91 -11.45 19.89
C GLU A 441 -11.83 -12.55 19.85
N ILE A 442 -10.62 -12.23 20.30
CA ILE A 442 -9.47 -13.14 20.33
C ILE A 442 -9.09 -13.39 21.79
N ASP A 443 -8.92 -14.67 22.13
CA ASP A 443 -8.43 -15.04 23.47
C ASP A 443 -6.93 -14.77 23.59
N ILE A 444 -6.61 -13.49 23.80
CA ILE A 444 -5.24 -12.98 23.96
C ILE A 444 -5.21 -11.79 24.91
N SER A 445 -4.18 -11.71 25.75
CA SER A 445 -3.98 -10.64 26.71
C SER A 445 -2.97 -9.57 26.25
N GLU A 446 -2.20 -9.88 25.22
CA GLU A 446 -1.06 -9.04 24.80
C GLU A 446 -1.33 -8.38 23.46
N VAL A 447 -1.94 -7.20 23.51
CA VAL A 447 -2.17 -6.32 22.36
C VAL A 447 -1.43 -5.01 22.59
N GLY A 448 -0.67 -4.55 21.59
CA GLY A 448 0.06 -3.30 21.63
C GLY A 448 -0.16 -2.47 20.36
N ILE A 449 -0.05 -1.15 20.49
CA ILE A 449 -0.10 -0.23 19.35
C ILE A 449 1.31 0.29 19.13
N LEU A 450 1.88 -0.03 17.97
CA LEU A 450 3.20 0.43 17.56
C LEU A 450 3.18 1.94 17.29
N ASN A 451 4.23 2.61 17.75
CA ASN A 451 4.43 4.03 17.53
C ASN A 451 5.93 4.38 17.52
N ARG A 452 6.26 5.67 17.37
CA ARG A 452 7.64 6.17 17.30
C ARG A 452 8.31 6.35 18.67
N GLU A 453 7.60 6.14 19.76
CA GLU A 453 8.10 6.46 21.12
C GLU A 453 8.60 5.23 21.86
N TYR A 454 8.09 4.05 21.53
CA TYR A 454 8.31 2.83 22.28
C TYR A 454 8.78 1.69 21.39
N PHE A 455 9.70 0.88 21.96
CA PHE A 455 9.95 -0.47 21.47
C PHE A 455 9.03 -1.46 22.18
N PHE A 456 8.49 -2.38 21.41
CA PHE A 456 7.82 -3.57 21.94
C PHE A 456 8.77 -4.75 21.86
N ARG A 457 9.02 -5.36 23.00
CA ARG A 457 9.86 -6.55 23.10
C ARG A 457 9.06 -7.80 22.84
N ILE A 458 9.54 -8.63 21.93
CA ILE A 458 8.98 -9.93 21.62
C ILE A 458 9.97 -10.99 22.09
N GLY A 459 9.49 -11.91 22.92
CA GLY A 459 10.16 -13.15 23.27
C GLY A 459 9.38 -14.37 22.75
N SER A 460 9.88 -15.55 23.05
CA SER A 460 9.21 -16.81 22.64
C SER A 460 7.82 -17.01 23.27
N TYR A 461 7.49 -16.29 24.33
CA TYR A 461 6.29 -16.48 25.13
C TYR A 461 5.33 -15.28 25.16
N GLY A 462 5.67 -14.16 24.57
CA GLY A 462 4.77 -13.01 24.54
C GLY A 462 5.45 -11.68 24.22
N ILE A 463 4.64 -10.61 24.26
CA ILE A 463 5.02 -9.24 23.97
C ILE A 463 5.06 -8.45 25.27
N ILE A 464 6.16 -7.75 25.53
CA ILE A 464 6.33 -6.87 26.69
C ILE A 464 6.58 -5.46 26.16
N LYS A 465 5.75 -4.49 26.55
CA LYS A 465 5.99 -3.08 26.23
C LYS A 465 7.22 -2.60 26.99
N THR A 466 8.20 -2.05 26.30
CA THR A 466 9.35 -1.40 26.90
C THR A 466 9.34 0.09 26.58
N LEU A 467 9.61 0.92 27.59
CA LEU A 467 9.82 2.34 27.37
C LEU A 467 11.09 2.54 26.54
N SER A 468 10.99 3.31 25.46
CA SER A 468 12.13 3.70 24.66
C SER A 468 12.97 4.72 25.43
N THR A 469 14.27 4.51 25.46
CA THR A 469 15.18 5.63 25.57
C THR A 469 15.13 6.39 24.25
N LYS A 470 14.85 7.70 24.32
CA LYS A 470 14.85 8.60 23.15
C LYS A 470 15.99 8.24 22.20
N PHE A 471 15.70 8.16 20.91
CA PHE A 471 16.75 8.20 19.90
C PHE A 471 17.67 9.38 20.22
N LYS A 472 18.95 9.09 20.43
CA LYS A 472 19.99 10.11 20.49
C LYS A 472 20.49 10.37 19.08
#